data_913dbcd37acd521d407f5e447800d987
#
_entry.id   913dbcd37acd521d407f5e447800d987
#
_cell.length_a   1.000
_cell.length_b   1.000
_cell.length_c   1.000
_cell.angle_alpha   90.00
_cell.angle_beta   90.00
_cell.angle_gamma   90.00
#
_symmetry.space_group_name_H-M   'P 1'
#
loop_
_entity.id
_entity.type
_entity.pdbx_description
1 polymer ?
#
loop_
_entity_poly.entity_id
_entity_poly.type
_entity_poly.pdbx_seq_one_letter_code
_entity_poly.pdbx_strand_id
1 'polypeptide(L)' 'MATEYTAVVKQEGDWWIGWIEEVPGVNCQERTRQELIETLRVTLQEAIEFNRQDAIASAGTEYSEEKIAVPA' A
#
# COMPACT_ATOMS: atom_id res chain seq x y z
N MET A 1 0.00 -11.99 -12.52
CA MET A 1 -0.15 -10.62 -13.02
C MET A 1 0.12 -9.63 -11.90
N ALA A 2 0.97 -8.66 -12.14
CA ALA A 2 1.26 -7.66 -11.12
C ALA A 2 0.10 -6.68 -10.97
N THR A 3 -0.23 -6.36 -9.72
CA THR A 3 -1.22 -5.34 -9.43
C THR A 3 -0.48 -4.02 -9.24
N GLU A 4 -0.98 -2.98 -9.86
CA GLU A 4 -0.37 -1.67 -9.77
C GLU A 4 -1.15 -0.79 -8.80
N TYR A 5 -0.43 0.02 -8.04
CA TYR A 5 -0.99 0.96 -7.09
C TYR A 5 -0.50 2.35 -7.45
N THR A 6 -1.26 3.34 -7.02
CA THR A 6 -1.00 4.73 -7.37
C THR A 6 -0.45 5.48 -6.16
N ALA A 7 0.73 6.05 -6.30
CA ALA A 7 1.32 6.90 -5.28
C ALA A 7 1.05 8.37 -5.62
N VAL A 8 0.59 9.11 -4.64
CA VAL A 8 0.56 10.56 -4.71
C VAL A 8 1.83 11.05 -4.05
N VAL A 9 2.61 11.83 -4.78
CA VAL A 9 3.94 12.27 -4.35
C VAL A 9 4.01 13.79 -4.46
N LYS A 10 4.44 14.45 -3.41
CA LYS A 10 4.59 15.91 -3.44
C LYS A 10 5.77 16.33 -2.60
N GLN A 11 6.30 17.51 -2.90
CA GLN A 11 7.38 18.10 -2.13
C GLN A 11 6.84 19.19 -1.22
N GLU A 12 7.24 19.14 0.04
CA GLU A 12 6.92 20.18 1.02
C GLU A 12 8.22 20.60 1.69
N GLY A 13 8.69 21.80 1.36
CA GLY A 13 9.97 22.28 1.86
C GLY A 13 11.10 21.35 1.44
N ASP A 14 11.85 20.85 2.41
CA ASP A 14 12.97 19.95 2.16
C ASP A 14 12.56 18.47 2.15
N TRP A 15 11.29 18.20 2.29
CA TRP A 15 10.80 16.82 2.39
C TRP A 15 9.97 16.45 1.17
N TRP A 16 10.10 15.18 0.78
CA TRP A 16 9.20 14.56 -0.17
C TRP A 16 8.24 13.68 0.63
N ILE A 17 6.96 13.89 0.45
CA ILE A 17 5.93 13.13 1.14
C ILE A 17 5.06 12.41 0.11
N GLY A 18 4.50 11.30 0.54
CA GLY A 18 3.64 10.54 -0.36
C GLY A 18 2.77 9.54 0.36
N TRP A 19 1.75 9.09 -0.35
CA TRP A 19 0.83 8.08 0.15
C TRP A 19 0.28 7.29 -1.01
N ILE A 20 -0.37 6.18 -0.69
CA ILE A 20 -0.96 5.29 -1.70
C ILE A 20 -2.46 5.52 -1.74
N GLU A 21 -3.01 5.82 -2.92
CA GLU A 21 -4.43 6.11 -3.07
C GLU A 21 -5.31 4.93 -2.66
N GLU A 22 -4.95 3.72 -3.08
CA GLU A 22 -5.78 2.54 -2.91
C GLU A 22 -5.68 1.90 -1.52
N VAL A 23 -4.66 2.26 -0.74
CA VAL A 23 -4.43 1.64 0.56
C VAL A 23 -4.24 2.71 1.62
N PRO A 24 -5.32 3.04 2.37
CA PRO A 24 -5.23 4.04 3.43
C PRO A 24 -4.19 3.66 4.49
N GLY A 25 -3.53 4.67 5.03
CA GLY A 25 -2.55 4.47 6.09
C GLY A 25 -1.11 4.27 5.62
N VAL A 26 -0.89 4.13 4.32
CA VAL A 26 0.49 4.05 3.80
C VAL A 26 0.95 5.46 3.47
N ASN A 27 1.70 6.07 4.39
CA ASN A 27 2.22 7.42 4.28
C ASN A 27 3.70 7.39 4.60
N CYS A 28 4.50 8.08 3.79
CA CYS A 28 5.94 8.12 3.99
C CYS A 28 6.49 9.50 3.71
N GLN A 29 7.66 9.81 4.28
CA GLN A 29 8.37 11.03 3.93
C GLN A 29 9.87 10.72 3.89
N GLU A 30 10.54 11.29 2.92
CA GLU A 30 11.97 11.10 2.71
C GLU A 30 12.59 12.38 2.18
N ARG A 31 13.92 12.42 2.13
CA ARG A 31 14.64 13.59 1.65
C ARG A 31 14.65 13.70 0.13
N THR A 32 14.52 12.58 -0.58
CA THR A 32 14.50 12.58 -2.04
C THR A 32 13.28 11.84 -2.55
N ARG A 33 12.88 12.17 -3.77
CA ARG A 33 11.76 11.50 -4.42
C ARG A 33 12.04 10.02 -4.63
N GLN A 34 13.26 9.69 -5.00
CA GLN A 34 13.65 8.29 -5.25
C GLN A 34 13.56 7.46 -3.97
N GLU A 35 14.06 7.99 -2.86
CA GLU A 35 13.95 7.32 -1.57
C GLU A 35 12.50 7.15 -1.16
N LEU A 36 11.67 8.16 -1.41
CA LEU A 36 10.25 8.09 -1.09
C LEU A 36 9.56 6.94 -1.85
N ILE A 37 9.81 6.81 -3.14
CA ILE A 37 9.22 5.74 -3.95
C ILE A 37 9.62 4.37 -3.41
N GLU A 38 10.89 4.20 -3.03
CA GLU A 38 11.36 2.93 -2.46
C GLU A 38 10.69 2.64 -1.11
N THR A 39 10.62 3.65 -0.25
CA THR A 39 9.99 3.48 1.07
C THR A 39 8.51 3.18 0.93
N LEU A 40 7.82 3.85 0.01
CA LEU A 40 6.40 3.58 -0.26
C LEU A 40 6.20 2.16 -0.75
N ARG A 41 7.09 1.64 -1.61
CA ARG A 41 6.99 0.28 -2.12
C ARG A 41 7.08 -0.74 -0.99
N VAL A 42 8.06 -0.60 -0.13
CA VAL A 42 8.26 -1.52 1.01
C VAL A 42 7.09 -1.43 1.98
N THR A 43 6.70 -0.21 2.35
CA THR A 43 5.60 0.00 3.29
C THR A 43 4.29 -0.54 2.75
N LEU A 44 4.05 -0.36 1.45
CA LEU A 44 2.86 -0.88 0.79
C LEU A 44 2.83 -2.40 0.81
N GLN A 45 3.95 -3.05 0.51
CA GLN A 45 4.03 -4.52 0.56
C GLN A 45 3.70 -5.05 1.95
N GLU A 46 4.24 -4.41 2.98
CA GLU A 46 3.97 -4.79 4.36
C GLU A 46 2.51 -4.59 4.73
N ALA A 47 1.92 -3.46 4.31
CA ALA A 47 0.53 -3.15 4.59
C ALA A 47 -0.42 -4.13 3.92
N ILE A 48 -0.15 -4.49 2.68
CA ILE A 48 -0.97 -5.45 1.93
C ILE A 48 -0.94 -6.82 2.62
N GLU A 49 0.25 -7.28 3.00
CA GLU A 49 0.39 -8.57 3.66
C GLU A 49 -0.29 -8.56 5.03
N PHE A 50 -0.13 -7.47 5.79
CA PHE A 50 -0.80 -7.32 7.07
C PHE A 50 -2.32 -7.36 6.91
N ASN A 51 -2.85 -6.62 5.94
CA ASN A 51 -4.29 -6.57 5.71
C ASN A 51 -4.85 -7.92 5.30
N ARG A 52 -4.08 -8.66 4.49
CA ARG A 52 -4.46 -10.00 4.08
C ARG A 52 -4.53 -10.96 5.28
N GLN A 53 -3.50 -10.95 6.10
CA GLN A 53 -3.44 -11.79 7.30
C GLN A 53 -4.55 -11.44 8.28
N ASP A 54 -4.80 -10.15 8.45
CA ASP A 54 -5.85 -9.67 9.34
C ASP A 54 -7.23 -10.11 8.87
N ALA A 55 -7.48 -10.04 7.57
CA ALA A 55 -8.74 -10.48 6.98
C ALA A 55 -8.97 -11.98 7.19
N ILE A 56 -7.92 -12.79 7.01
CA ILE A 56 -7.99 -14.23 7.20
C ILE A 56 -8.22 -14.57 8.68
N ALA A 57 -7.49 -13.90 9.57
CA ALA A 57 -7.64 -14.11 11.01
C ALA A 57 -9.07 -13.78 11.47
N SER A 58 -9.66 -12.74 10.90
CA SER A 58 -11.03 -12.33 11.24
C SER A 58 -12.06 -13.34 10.77
N ALA A 59 -11.76 -14.10 9.74
CA ALA A 59 -12.68 -15.10 9.19
C ALA A 59 -12.79 -16.37 10.05
N GLY A 60 -11.76 -16.68 10.83
CA GLY A 60 -11.75 -17.88 11.65
C GLY A 60 -11.32 -19.11 10.86
N THR A 61 -11.99 -20.25 11.15
CA THR A 61 -11.55 -21.54 10.59
C THR A 61 -12.36 -22.01 9.38
N GLU A 62 -13.57 -21.51 9.21
CA GLU A 62 -14.42 -21.93 8.09
C GLU A 62 -14.65 -20.75 7.14
N TYR A 63 -13.81 -20.70 6.13
CA TYR A 63 -13.92 -19.62 5.13
C TYR A 63 -13.41 -20.10 3.78
N SER A 64 -13.71 -19.32 2.75
CA SER A 64 -13.13 -19.52 1.43
C SER A 64 -12.67 -18.16 0.91
N GLU A 65 -11.72 -18.19 -0.01
CA GLU A 65 -11.22 -16.98 -0.66
C GLU A 65 -11.72 -16.93 -2.10
N GLU A 66 -12.15 -15.77 -2.52
CA GLU A 66 -12.69 -15.53 -3.85
C GLU A 66 -11.94 -14.35 -4.48
N LYS A 67 -11.55 -14.51 -5.74
CA LYS A 67 -10.95 -13.40 -6.49
C LYS A 67 -12.05 -12.59 -7.13
N ILE A 68 -12.05 -11.29 -6.90
CA ILE A 68 -13.03 -10.37 -7.47
C ILE A 68 -12.31 -9.36 -8.34
N ALA A 69 -12.65 -9.34 -9.62
CA ALA A 69 -12.11 -8.38 -10.55
C ALA A 69 -12.91 -7.08 -10.48
N VAL A 70 -12.22 -5.96 -10.42
CA VAL A 70 -12.86 -4.66 -10.40
C VAL A 70 -12.48 -3.94 -11.68
N PRO A 71 -13.46 -3.50 -12.50
CA PRO A 71 -13.15 -2.78 -13.73
C PRO A 71 -12.50 -1.44 -13.43
N ALA A 72 -11.57 -1.05 -14.31
CA ALA A 72 -10.84 0.22 -14.18
C ALA A 72 -11.74 1.42 -14.47
#